data_578b9710456ec59eaf7dcf1d3883e0c5
#
_entry.id   578b9710456ec59eaf7dcf1d3883e0c5
#
_cell.length_a   1.000
_cell.length_b   1.000
_cell.length_c   1.000
_cell.angle_alpha   90.00
_cell.angle_beta   90.00
_cell.angle_gamma   90.00
#
_symmetry.space_group_name_H-M   'P 1'
#
loop_
_entity.id
_entity.type
_entity.pdbx_description
1 polymer ?
#
loop_
_entity_poly.entity_id
_entity_poly.type
_entity_poly.pdbx_seq_one_letter_code
_entity_poly.pdbx_strand_id
1 'polypeptide(L)'
;MGITGLTVTEVKGFGRQKGHTELYRGAEYVVDFLPKIKVEVAIQDDQVDAVIDAIVRAAHTGKIGDGKIFVTTLEQVLRIRTGETGDVAL
;
A
#
# COMPACT_ATOMS: atom_id res chain seq x y z
N MET A 1 5.63 -16.69 -3.57
CA MET A 1 5.36 -15.91 -4.68
C MET A 1 6.57 -15.43 -5.40
N GLY A 2 7.69 -15.51 -5.03
CA GLY A 2 8.83 -15.13 -5.80
C GLY A 2 9.15 -13.64 -5.74
N ILE A 3 8.55 -12.91 -4.84
CA ILE A 3 8.88 -11.52 -4.72
C ILE A 3 10.12 -11.42 -3.90
N THR A 4 11.09 -10.66 -4.35
CA THR A 4 12.37 -10.61 -3.69
C THR A 4 12.49 -9.47 -2.69
N GLY A 5 11.56 -8.57 -2.64
CA GLY A 5 11.62 -7.50 -1.67
C GLY A 5 10.38 -6.67 -1.66
N LEU A 6 10.16 -5.99 -0.57
CA LEU A 6 9.08 -5.04 -0.48
C LEU A 6 9.45 -3.97 0.51
N THR A 7 8.76 -2.88 0.48
CA THR A 7 9.01 -1.76 1.36
C THR A 7 7.77 -1.49 2.18
N VAL A 8 7.94 -1.29 3.47
CA VAL A 8 6.83 -1.01 4.35
C VAL A 8 7.07 0.32 5.00
N THR A 9 6.08 1.18 4.99
CA THR A 9 6.19 2.51 5.56
C THR A 9 4.97 2.75 6.45
N GLU A 10 5.22 3.32 7.60
CA GLU A 10 4.10 3.70 8.44
C GLU A 10 3.66 5.07 8.01
N VAL A 11 2.40 5.26 7.78
CA VAL A 11 1.87 6.54 7.33
C VAL A 11 0.63 6.86 8.15
N LYS A 12 0.10 8.04 7.97
CA LYS A 12 -1.12 8.42 8.63
C LYS A 12 -2.16 8.66 7.57
N GLY A 13 -3.31 8.12 7.73
CA GLY A 13 -4.36 8.28 6.75
C GLY A 13 -5.59 8.87 7.37
N PHE A 14 -6.35 9.58 6.56
CA PHE A 14 -7.58 10.14 6.97
C PHE A 14 -8.61 9.57 6.04
N GLY A 15 -9.69 9.09 6.55
CA GLY A 15 -10.69 8.53 5.67
C GLY A 15 -11.92 8.14 6.41
N ARG A 16 -12.61 7.16 5.89
CA ARG A 16 -13.82 6.81 6.46
C ARG A 16 -13.79 5.96 7.64
N GLN A 17 -12.66 5.70 8.23
CA GLN A 17 -12.66 4.89 9.35
C GLN A 17 -13.25 5.62 10.44
N LYS A 18 -14.06 5.05 11.21
CA LYS A 18 -14.60 5.69 12.21
C LYS A 18 -13.89 5.79 13.37
N GLY A 19 -13.10 5.63 13.66
CA GLY A 19 -12.36 5.66 14.74
C GLY A 19 -12.70 6.60 15.69
N HIS A 20 -12.48 7.64 15.64
CA HIS A 20 -12.71 8.49 16.59
C HIS A 20 -13.36 9.59 16.30
N THR A 21 -14.29 9.72 16.05
CA THR A 21 -14.84 10.79 15.66
C THR A 21 -15.42 11.44 16.75
N GLU A 22 -14.94 11.96 17.51
CA GLU A 22 -15.47 12.57 18.50
C GLU A 22 -15.96 13.83 18.17
N LEU A 23 -16.92 14.29 18.58
CA LEU A 23 -17.33 15.45 18.27
C LEU A 23 -17.22 16.31 19.36
N TYR A 24 -16.66 17.28 19.41
CA TYR A 24 -16.52 18.10 20.38
C TYR A 24 -17.36 19.14 20.17
N ARG A 25 -18.13 19.44 20.83
CA ARG A 25 -18.80 20.43 20.75
C ARG A 25 -18.78 21.21 19.71
N GLY A 26 -19.34 21.35 19.25
CA GLY A 26 -19.24 22.16 18.38
C GLY A 26 -18.75 21.88 17.25
N ALA A 27 -18.75 21.06 16.99
CA ALA A 27 -18.37 20.80 15.85
C ALA A 27 -17.26 20.75 15.36
N GLU A 28 -16.65 20.97 15.80
CA GLU A 28 -15.63 20.90 15.26
C GLU A 28 -15.24 19.69 15.07
N TYR A 29 -14.86 19.22 14.32
CA TYR A 29 -14.47 18.02 14.16
C TYR A 29 -13.11 18.01 14.03
N VAL A 30 -12.49 17.16 14.62
CA VAL A 30 -11.17 17.09 14.53
C VAL A 30 -10.81 16.21 13.47
N VAL A 31 -9.91 16.41 12.75
CA VAL A 31 -9.46 15.59 11.70
C VAL A 31 -8.57 14.62 12.30
N ASP A 32 -8.93 13.36 12.35
CA ASP A 32 -8.10 12.39 12.88
C ASP A 32 -7.35 11.69 11.83
N PHE A 33 -6.06 11.57 11.96
CA PHE A 33 -5.25 10.80 11.07
C PHE A 33 -4.93 9.53 11.81
N LEU A 34 -5.29 8.42 11.24
CA LEU A 34 -5.07 7.14 11.85
C LEU A 34 -3.83 6.48 11.31
N PRO A 35 -3.13 5.72 12.07
CA PRO A 35 -1.96 5.04 11.58
C PRO A 35 -2.33 4.00 10.54
N LYS A 36 -1.58 3.93 9.48
CA LYS A 36 -1.79 3.01 8.40
C LYS A 36 -0.46 2.49 7.95
N ILE A 37 -0.49 1.44 7.19
CA ILE A 37 0.72 0.87 6.63
C ILE A 37 0.65 0.97 5.13
N LYS A 38 1.72 1.46 4.53
CA LYS A 38 1.83 1.51 3.09
C LYS A 38 2.84 0.47 2.69
N VAL A 39 2.45 -0.43 1.81
CA VAL A 39 3.33 -1.48 1.34
C VAL A 39 3.57 -1.27 -0.13
N GLU A 40 4.82 -1.30 -0.56
CA GLU A 40 5.14 -1.13 -1.95
C GLU A 40 5.96 -2.30 -2.42
N VAL A 41 5.66 -2.80 -3.61
CA VAL A 41 6.42 -3.89 -4.16
C VAL A 41 6.54 -3.67 -5.66
N ALA A 42 7.73 -3.84 -6.20
CA ALA A 42 7.96 -3.70 -7.63
C ALA A 42 8.11 -5.09 -8.19
N ILE A 43 7.33 -5.41 -9.20
CA ILE A 43 7.27 -6.76 -9.74
C ILE A 43 7.20 -6.71 -11.24
N GLN A 44 7.34 -7.83 -11.88
CA GLN A 44 7.17 -7.93 -13.33
C GLN A 44 5.69 -7.86 -13.65
N ASP A 45 5.38 -7.43 -14.86
CA ASP A 45 3.99 -7.24 -15.25
C ASP A 45 3.17 -8.52 -15.13
N ASP A 46 3.75 -9.64 -15.43
CA ASP A 46 2.97 -10.87 -15.41
C ASP A 46 2.70 -11.37 -13.99
N GLN A 47 3.22 -10.71 -12.97
CA GLN A 47 2.95 -11.10 -11.61
C GLN A 47 1.87 -10.26 -10.96
N VAL A 48 1.38 -9.24 -11.62
CA VAL A 48 0.46 -8.27 -10.99
C VAL A 48 -0.79 -8.95 -10.46
N ASP A 49 -1.44 -9.76 -11.28
CA ASP A 49 -2.69 -10.35 -10.84
C ASP A 49 -2.49 -11.30 -9.66
N ALA A 50 -1.42 -12.05 -9.67
CA ALA A 50 -1.15 -12.98 -8.59
C ALA A 50 -0.82 -12.25 -7.29
N VAL A 51 -0.11 -11.14 -7.39
CA VAL A 51 0.24 -10.35 -6.21
C VAL A 51 -1.00 -9.68 -5.64
N ILE A 52 -1.85 -9.12 -6.49
CA ILE A 52 -3.09 -8.51 -6.03
C ILE A 52 -3.92 -9.55 -5.29
N ASP A 53 -4.05 -10.73 -5.86
CA ASP A 53 -4.84 -11.77 -5.26
C ASP A 53 -4.28 -12.17 -3.89
N ALA A 54 -2.98 -12.29 -3.78
CA ALA A 54 -2.35 -12.66 -2.52
C ALA A 54 -2.58 -11.58 -1.45
N ILE A 55 -2.49 -10.32 -1.83
CA ILE A 55 -2.71 -9.24 -0.89
C ILE A 55 -4.16 -9.21 -0.44
N VAL A 56 -5.08 -9.37 -1.36
CA VAL A 56 -6.49 -9.35 -1.02
C VAL A 56 -6.82 -10.49 -0.07
N ARG A 57 -6.30 -11.68 -0.33
CA ARG A 57 -6.60 -12.77 0.56
C ARG A 57 -6.05 -12.54 1.93
N ALA A 58 -4.91 -11.92 2.06
CA ALA A 58 -4.29 -11.70 3.35
C ALA A 58 -4.92 -10.53 4.11
N ALA A 59 -5.41 -9.54 3.41
CA ALA A 59 -5.83 -8.30 4.04
C ALA A 59 -7.33 -8.13 4.17
N HIS A 60 -8.12 -8.89 3.45
CA HIS A 60 -9.54 -8.65 3.39
C HIS A 60 -10.23 -9.02 4.68
N THR A 61 -10.97 -8.12 5.25
CA THR A 61 -11.80 -8.39 6.41
C THR A 61 -13.25 -8.11 6.12
N GLY A 62 -13.54 -7.37 5.07
CA GLY A 62 -14.88 -6.95 4.74
C GLY A 62 -15.32 -5.71 5.48
N LYS A 63 -14.42 -5.12 6.25
CA LYS A 63 -14.78 -3.93 7.01
C LYS A 63 -14.10 -2.72 6.46
N ILE A 64 -14.61 -1.58 6.80
CA ILE A 64 -13.99 -0.33 6.40
C ILE A 64 -12.61 -0.33 7.01
N GLY A 65 -11.63 0.03 6.26
CA GLY A 65 -10.25 0.05 6.73
C GLY A 65 -9.37 -0.96 6.07
N ASP A 66 -9.93 -1.85 5.26
CA ASP A 66 -9.11 -2.82 4.56
C ASP A 66 -8.12 -2.18 3.61
N GLY A 67 -8.43 -1.02 3.09
CA GLY A 67 -7.48 -0.30 2.27
C GLY A 67 -7.69 -0.48 0.78
N LYS A 68 -6.73 -0.03 0.03
CA LYS A 68 -6.79 -0.06 -1.41
C LYS A 68 -5.45 -0.45 -1.98
N ILE A 69 -5.47 -0.95 -3.18
CA ILE A 69 -4.27 -1.28 -3.91
C ILE A 69 -4.22 -0.39 -5.13
N PHE A 70 -3.10 0.29 -5.33
CA PHE A 70 -2.92 1.10 -6.52
C PHE A 70 -1.81 0.46 -7.33
N VAL A 71 -2.01 0.33 -8.63
CA VAL A 71 -1.03 -0.27 -9.50
C VAL A 71 -0.59 0.77 -10.51
N THR A 72 0.70 1.00 -10.59
CA THR A 72 1.22 1.95 -11.56
C THR A 72 2.37 1.31 -12.30
N THR A 73 2.68 1.81 -13.46
CA THR A 73 3.79 1.31 -14.24
C THR A 73 5.03 2.09 -13.86
N LEU A 74 6.11 1.38 -13.60
CA LEU A 74 7.37 2.04 -13.39
C LEU A 74 8.03 2.16 -14.75
N GLU A 75 8.47 3.36 -15.09
CA GLU A 75 9.07 3.56 -16.38
C GLU A 75 10.46 2.98 -16.43
N GLN A 76 11.14 2.91 -15.32
CA GLN A 76 12.48 2.40 -15.32
C GLN A 76 12.84 1.89 -13.95
N VAL A 77 13.58 0.85 -13.88
CA VAL A 77 14.11 0.30 -12.65
C VAL A 77 15.60 0.10 -12.87
N LEU A 78 16.42 0.55 -11.94
CA LEU A 78 17.86 0.37 -12.04
C LEU A 78 18.37 -0.08 -10.70
N ARG A 79 19.15 -1.16 -10.68
CA ARG A 79 19.75 -1.63 -9.46
C ARG A 79 21.07 -0.91 -9.27
N ILE A 80 21.19 -0.19 -8.20
CA ILE A 80 22.33 0.70 -8.00
C ILE A 80 23.64 -0.11 -7.95
N ARG A 81 23.63 -1.24 -7.29
CA ARG A 81 24.86 -2.00 -7.11
C ARG A 81 25.42 -2.52 -8.42
N THR A 82 24.57 -2.95 -9.33
CA THR A 82 25.03 -3.62 -10.53
C THR A 82 24.86 -2.82 -11.79
N GLY A 83 24.01 -1.79 -11.76
CA GLY A 83 23.68 -1.02 -12.97
C GLY A 83 22.70 -1.73 -13.88
N GLU A 84 22.21 -2.89 -13.49
CA GLU A 84 21.23 -3.59 -14.30
C GLU A 84 19.93 -2.84 -14.34
N THR A 85 19.20 -2.95 -15.43
CA THR A 85 17.92 -2.25 -15.57
C THR A 85 16.85 -3.22 -16.03
N GLY A 86 15.63 -2.81 -15.91
CA GLY A 86 14.50 -3.62 -16.35
C GLY A 86 14.20 -4.76 -15.41
N ASP A 87 13.62 -5.83 -15.93
CA ASP A 87 13.19 -6.93 -15.09
C ASP A 87 14.28 -7.55 -14.27
N VAL A 88 15.48 -7.59 -14.78
CA VAL A 88 16.58 -8.20 -14.02
C VAL A 88 16.97 -7.33 -12.84
N ALA A 89 16.55 -6.11 -12.79
CA ALA A 89 16.86 -5.21 -11.68
C ALA A 89 15.88 -5.36 -10.53
N LEU A 90 14.83 -6.10 -10.72
CA LEU A 90 13.81 -6.25 -9.69
C LEU A 90 14.21 -7.21 -8.59
#